data_2f253b3da44f61ca15fd96eb2a9a3ebe
#
_entry.id   2f253b3da44f61ca15fd96eb2a9a3ebe
#
_cell.length_a   1.000
_cell.length_b   1.000
_cell.length_c   1.000
_cell.angle_alpha   90.00
_cell.angle_beta   90.00
_cell.angle_gamma   90.00
#
_symmetry.space_group_name_H-M   'P 1'
#
loop_
_entity.id
_entity.type
_entity.pdbx_description
1 polymer ?
#
loop_
_entity_poly.entity_id
_entity_poly.type
_entity_poly.pdbx_seq_one_letter_code
_entity_poly.pdbx_strand_id
1 'polypeptide(L)'
;MEYLKIDGEFPRLSGSAVTLGKFDGIHRGHRKLVERILEQKEKGLQTVLFSLGIGSQMIFTKEERCRILEDAGVDVLIECPLDARIRHMKADTFIKEILVGDLQAEHVAVGEDFRFGYERKGNPELLREMGKKLGFSVDVIPKEMEGKRKISST
;
A
#
# COMPACT_ATOMS: atom_id res chain seq x y z
N MET A 1 -10.28 -12.09 -6.00
CA MET A 1 -9.12 -11.23 -5.72
C MET A 1 -7.86 -11.90 -6.23
N GLU A 2 -6.98 -11.11 -6.80
CA GLU A 2 -5.72 -11.64 -7.32
C GLU A 2 -4.63 -11.48 -6.26
N TYR A 3 -3.84 -12.53 -6.05
CA TYR A 3 -2.72 -12.52 -5.12
C TYR A 3 -1.41 -12.59 -5.91
N LEU A 4 -0.50 -11.65 -5.63
CA LEU A 4 0.79 -11.61 -6.32
C LEU A 4 1.92 -11.46 -5.32
N LYS A 5 2.81 -12.43 -5.29
CA LYS A 5 4.06 -12.30 -4.54
C LYS A 5 5.13 -11.88 -5.54
N ILE A 6 5.75 -10.75 -5.28
CA ILE A 6 6.70 -10.19 -6.24
C ILE A 6 8.01 -10.95 -6.24
N ASP A 7 8.42 -11.34 -7.44
CA ASP A 7 9.67 -12.05 -7.67
C ASP A 7 10.26 -11.52 -8.97
N GLY A 8 10.56 -10.22 -8.97
CA GLY A 8 11.12 -9.56 -10.14
C GLY A 8 10.20 -8.51 -10.71
N GLU A 9 9.23 -8.91 -11.48
CA GLU A 9 8.37 -7.95 -12.17
C GLU A 9 7.09 -7.66 -11.41
N PHE A 10 6.61 -6.43 -11.60
CA PHE A 10 5.34 -6.01 -11.03
C PHE A 10 4.24 -6.12 -12.08
N PRO A 11 2.98 -6.32 -11.65
CA PRO A 11 1.88 -6.38 -12.62
C PRO A 11 1.64 -5.02 -13.26
N ARG A 12 1.09 -5.05 -14.45
CA ARG A 12 0.70 -3.83 -15.13
C ARG A 12 -0.81 -3.69 -15.03
N LEU A 13 -1.24 -2.63 -14.37
CA LEU A 13 -2.66 -2.36 -14.18
C LEU A 13 -3.05 -1.15 -15.02
N SER A 14 -4.34 -0.98 -15.23
CA SER A 14 -4.85 0.11 -16.08
C SER A 14 -5.55 1.19 -15.26
N GLY A 15 -5.10 1.40 -14.05
CA GLY A 15 -5.68 2.41 -13.17
C GLY A 15 -5.98 1.78 -11.82
N SER A 16 -5.34 2.30 -10.76
CA SER A 16 -5.49 1.67 -9.46
C SER A 16 -5.54 2.68 -8.33
N ALA A 17 -6.14 2.24 -7.23
CA ALA A 17 -6.07 2.93 -5.95
C ALA A 17 -5.30 1.99 -5.02
N VAL A 18 -4.17 2.47 -4.50
CA VAL A 18 -3.21 1.63 -3.80
C VAL A 18 -3.06 2.09 -2.36
N THR A 19 -3.07 1.15 -1.42
CA THR A 19 -2.61 1.45 -0.08
C THR A 19 -1.28 0.75 0.12
N LEU A 20 -0.31 1.50 0.64
CA LEU A 20 1.04 1.02 0.87
C LEU A 20 1.29 0.89 2.36
N GLY A 21 1.96 -0.18 2.75
CA GLY A 21 2.30 -0.33 4.15
C GLY A 21 2.97 -1.65 4.42
N LYS A 22 3.28 -1.89 5.67
CA LYS A 22 3.74 -3.18 6.16
C LYS A 22 2.57 -3.85 6.82
N PHE A 23 1.95 -4.78 6.12
CA PHE A 23 0.73 -5.40 6.61
C PHE A 23 1.03 -6.81 7.11
N ASP A 24 1.51 -6.91 8.34
CA ASP A 24 1.79 -8.20 8.96
C ASP A 24 0.52 -8.97 9.25
N GLY A 25 -0.57 -8.27 9.33
CA GLY A 25 -1.88 -8.85 9.52
C GLY A 25 -2.88 -7.75 9.27
N ILE A 26 -4.14 -8.10 9.21
CA ILE A 26 -5.17 -7.10 8.97
C ILE A 26 -5.80 -6.75 10.30
N HIS A 27 -5.44 -5.59 10.83
CA HIS A 27 -6.01 -5.13 12.08
C HIS A 27 -6.65 -3.75 11.87
N ARG A 28 -7.13 -3.19 12.95
CA ARG A 28 -7.98 -2.00 12.89
C ARG A 28 -7.39 -0.84 12.11
N GLY A 29 -6.11 -0.59 12.29
CA GLY A 29 -5.45 0.52 11.60
C GLY A 29 -5.45 0.34 10.10
N HIS A 30 -5.29 -0.90 9.65
CA HIS A 30 -5.26 -1.19 8.23
C HIS A 30 -6.64 -1.06 7.59
N ARG A 31 -7.69 -1.24 8.37
CA ARG A 31 -9.04 -1.13 7.83
C ARG A 31 -9.32 0.26 7.27
N LYS A 32 -8.84 1.30 7.95
CA LYS A 32 -9.07 2.66 7.49
C LYS A 32 -8.41 2.88 6.13
N LEU A 33 -7.20 2.35 5.98
CA LEU A 33 -6.49 2.45 4.71
C LEU A 33 -7.24 1.71 3.60
N VAL A 34 -7.73 0.51 3.90
CA VAL A 34 -8.50 -0.26 2.94
C VAL A 34 -9.78 0.47 2.56
N GLU A 35 -10.48 1.03 3.55
CA GLU A 35 -11.71 1.78 3.28
C GLU A 35 -11.48 2.93 2.32
N ARG A 36 -10.35 3.62 2.47
CA ARG A 36 -10.06 4.76 1.61
C ARG A 36 -9.85 4.37 0.16
N ILE A 37 -9.19 3.24 -0.08
CA ILE A 37 -9.02 2.81 -1.47
C ILE A 37 -10.30 2.24 -2.03
N LEU A 38 -11.14 1.60 -1.20
CA LEU A 38 -12.39 1.06 -1.67
C LEU A 38 -13.35 2.16 -2.16
N GLU A 39 -13.25 3.35 -1.60
CA GLU A 39 -14.05 4.48 -2.06
C GLU A 39 -13.76 4.83 -3.51
N GLN A 40 -12.60 4.45 -4.02
CA GLN A 40 -12.20 4.78 -5.38
C GLN A 40 -12.75 3.80 -6.41
N LYS A 41 -13.42 2.73 -5.99
CA LYS A 41 -13.99 1.78 -6.93
C LYS A 41 -15.04 2.42 -7.83
N GLU A 42 -15.71 3.43 -7.34
CA GLU A 42 -16.72 4.13 -8.12
C GLU A 42 -16.12 4.78 -9.36
N LYS A 43 -14.83 5.06 -9.32
CA LYS A 43 -14.14 5.65 -10.46
C LYS A 43 -13.58 4.62 -11.42
N GLY A 44 -13.88 3.35 -11.18
CA GLY A 44 -13.41 2.27 -12.03
C GLY A 44 -11.98 1.82 -11.76
N LEU A 45 -11.42 2.22 -10.61
CA LEU A 45 -10.05 1.87 -10.28
C LEU A 45 -10.00 0.52 -9.57
N GLN A 46 -8.97 -0.26 -9.86
CA GLN A 46 -8.71 -1.49 -9.13
C GLN A 46 -8.14 -1.14 -7.77
N THR A 47 -8.60 -1.82 -6.73
CA THR A 47 -8.11 -1.55 -5.39
C THR A 47 -6.98 -2.53 -5.07
N VAL A 48 -5.84 -1.97 -4.62
CA VAL A 48 -4.61 -2.73 -4.42
C VAL A 48 -4.10 -2.51 -3.01
N LEU A 49 -3.90 -3.61 -2.28
CA LEU A 49 -3.18 -3.54 -1.01
C LEU A 49 -1.75 -4.00 -1.30
N PHE A 50 -0.80 -3.09 -1.14
CA PHE A 50 0.60 -3.34 -1.44
C PHE A 50 1.36 -3.45 -0.13
N SER A 51 1.75 -4.68 0.22
CA SER A 51 2.49 -4.94 1.45
C SER A 51 3.97 -4.95 1.14
N LEU A 52 4.69 -3.97 1.67
CA LEU A 52 6.10 -3.79 1.41
C LEU A 52 6.89 -4.31 2.59
N GLY A 53 7.69 -5.35 2.35
CA GLY A 53 8.45 -5.97 3.41
C GLY A 53 7.64 -7.00 4.17
N ILE A 54 7.58 -8.21 3.61
CA ILE A 54 6.84 -9.29 4.25
C ILE A 54 7.69 -9.84 5.39
N GLY A 55 7.13 -9.82 6.60
CA GLY A 55 7.82 -10.34 7.77
C GLY A 55 7.71 -11.85 7.85
N SER A 56 8.63 -12.47 8.58
CA SER A 56 8.60 -13.90 8.81
C SER A 56 7.55 -14.27 9.86
N GLN A 57 7.07 -13.30 10.61
CA GLN A 57 6.10 -13.54 11.68
C GLN A 57 4.74 -13.00 11.29
N MET A 58 4.18 -13.60 10.26
CA MET A 58 2.83 -13.23 9.83
C MET A 58 1.81 -13.87 10.76
N ILE A 59 0.86 -13.09 11.22
CA ILE A 59 -0.20 -13.57 12.10
C ILE A 59 -1.16 -14.48 11.33
N PHE A 60 -1.46 -14.10 10.10
CA PHE A 60 -2.38 -14.86 9.28
C PHE A 60 -1.64 -15.59 8.18
N THR A 61 -2.14 -16.76 7.79
CA THR A 61 -1.60 -17.46 6.62
C THR A 61 -1.93 -16.66 5.36
N LYS A 62 -1.26 -17.04 4.27
CA LYS A 62 -1.55 -16.41 2.99
C LYS A 62 -3.03 -16.57 2.63
N GLU A 63 -3.56 -17.75 2.84
CA GLU A 63 -4.96 -18.04 2.53
C GLU A 63 -5.90 -17.18 3.37
N GLU A 64 -5.57 -17.01 4.64
CA GLU A 64 -6.38 -16.16 5.52
C GLU A 64 -6.33 -14.71 5.11
N ARG A 65 -5.13 -14.21 4.77
CA ARG A 65 -4.99 -12.82 4.31
C ARG A 65 -5.79 -12.58 3.05
N CYS A 66 -5.72 -13.52 2.11
CA CYS A 66 -6.46 -13.38 0.86
C CYS A 66 -7.97 -13.36 1.10
N ARG A 67 -8.43 -14.23 1.99
CA ARG A 67 -9.87 -14.29 2.27
C ARG A 67 -10.37 -13.00 2.92
N ILE A 68 -9.61 -12.50 3.90
CA ILE A 68 -10.00 -11.27 4.59
C ILE A 68 -10.11 -10.12 3.62
N LEU A 69 -9.13 -9.98 2.74
CA LEU A 69 -9.12 -8.87 1.79
C LEU A 69 -10.15 -9.05 0.67
N GLU A 70 -10.34 -10.27 0.24
CA GLU A 70 -11.36 -10.54 -0.76
C GLU A 70 -12.74 -10.21 -0.22
N ASP A 71 -13.01 -10.61 1.01
CA ASP A 71 -14.29 -10.31 1.66
C ASP A 71 -14.47 -8.82 1.84
N ALA A 72 -13.39 -8.08 2.03
CA ALA A 72 -13.46 -6.64 2.17
C ALA A 72 -13.66 -5.92 0.84
N GLY A 73 -13.41 -6.58 -0.27
CA GLY A 73 -13.61 -5.98 -1.59
C GLY A 73 -12.33 -5.54 -2.30
N VAL A 74 -11.18 -5.93 -1.78
CA VAL A 74 -9.90 -5.59 -2.41
C VAL A 74 -9.70 -6.44 -3.67
N ASP A 75 -9.26 -5.82 -4.74
CA ASP A 75 -9.09 -6.52 -6.01
C ASP A 75 -7.75 -7.23 -6.16
N VAL A 76 -6.69 -6.65 -5.60
CA VAL A 76 -5.34 -7.22 -5.75
C VAL A 76 -4.57 -7.09 -4.45
N LEU A 77 -3.92 -8.18 -4.05
CA LEU A 77 -2.99 -8.17 -2.93
C LEU A 77 -1.59 -8.40 -3.48
N ILE A 78 -0.72 -7.42 -3.29
CA ILE A 78 0.68 -7.53 -3.71
C ILE A 78 1.53 -7.64 -2.46
N GLU A 79 2.32 -8.71 -2.36
CA GLU A 79 3.27 -8.88 -1.27
C GLU A 79 4.67 -8.79 -1.87
N CYS A 80 5.41 -7.76 -1.47
CA CYS A 80 6.70 -7.43 -2.04
C CYS A 80 7.79 -7.58 -0.97
N PRO A 81 8.62 -8.62 -1.06
CA PRO A 81 9.73 -8.77 -0.12
C PRO A 81 10.75 -7.65 -0.31
N LEU A 82 11.39 -7.26 0.79
CA LEU A 82 12.46 -6.26 0.73
C LEU A 82 13.78 -6.94 0.36
N ASP A 83 13.90 -7.34 -0.90
CA ASP A 83 15.16 -7.88 -1.38
C ASP A 83 16.13 -6.73 -1.69
N ALA A 84 17.34 -7.07 -2.14
CA ALA A 84 18.37 -6.05 -2.36
C ALA A 84 17.93 -4.97 -3.33
N ARG A 85 17.23 -5.36 -4.41
CA ARG A 85 16.80 -4.41 -5.43
C ARG A 85 15.80 -3.41 -4.85
N ILE A 86 14.79 -3.91 -4.14
CA ILE A 86 13.75 -3.05 -3.59
C ILE A 86 14.31 -2.20 -2.45
N ARG A 87 15.17 -2.80 -1.62
CA ARG A 87 15.75 -2.08 -0.49
C ARG A 87 16.60 -0.90 -0.93
N HIS A 88 17.29 -1.02 -2.06
CA HIS A 88 18.16 0.02 -2.56
C HIS A 88 17.52 0.94 -3.58
N MET A 89 16.25 0.71 -3.90
CA MET A 89 15.55 1.55 -4.86
C MET A 89 15.18 2.88 -4.22
N LYS A 90 15.56 3.97 -4.89
CA LYS A 90 15.24 5.29 -4.37
C LYS A 90 13.74 5.50 -4.32
N ALA A 91 13.28 6.30 -3.36
CA ALA A 91 11.85 6.52 -3.18
C ALA A 91 11.19 7.11 -4.42
N ASP A 92 11.83 8.09 -5.05
CA ASP A 92 11.26 8.70 -6.25
C ASP A 92 11.21 7.72 -7.41
N THR A 93 12.21 6.85 -7.53
CA THR A 93 12.22 5.81 -8.55
C THR A 93 11.07 4.83 -8.32
N PHE A 94 10.86 4.43 -7.08
CA PHE A 94 9.76 3.54 -6.73
C PHE A 94 8.42 4.14 -7.16
N ILE A 95 8.24 5.41 -6.88
CA ILE A 95 6.99 6.08 -7.25
C ILE A 95 6.81 6.13 -8.77
N LYS A 96 7.85 6.56 -9.48
CA LYS A 96 7.75 6.75 -10.92
C LYS A 96 7.58 5.44 -11.67
N GLU A 97 8.37 4.43 -11.30
CA GLU A 97 8.40 3.19 -12.07
C GLU A 97 7.35 2.20 -11.64
N ILE A 98 7.13 2.07 -10.35
CA ILE A 98 6.22 1.04 -9.85
C ILE A 98 4.81 1.60 -9.63
N LEU A 99 4.67 2.63 -8.82
CA LEU A 99 3.35 3.16 -8.54
C LEU A 99 2.68 3.73 -9.79
N VAL A 100 3.39 4.56 -10.53
CA VAL A 100 2.81 5.19 -11.71
C VAL A 100 3.03 4.34 -12.95
N GLY A 101 4.25 3.85 -13.16
CA GLY A 101 4.59 3.12 -14.35
C GLY A 101 3.86 1.80 -14.48
N ASP A 102 3.95 0.96 -13.47
CA ASP A 102 3.36 -0.38 -13.52
C ASP A 102 1.92 -0.40 -13.04
N LEU A 103 1.66 0.13 -11.85
CA LEU A 103 0.33 0.05 -11.25
C LEU A 103 -0.62 1.12 -11.74
N GLN A 104 -0.10 2.14 -12.39
CA GLN A 104 -0.88 3.29 -12.86
C GLN A 104 -1.79 3.82 -11.74
N ALA A 105 -1.18 4.07 -10.59
CA ALA A 105 -1.90 4.54 -9.44
C ALA A 105 -2.46 5.93 -9.68
N GLU A 106 -3.75 6.08 -9.38
CA GLU A 106 -4.41 7.39 -9.46
C GLU A 106 -4.76 7.88 -8.07
N HIS A 107 -4.72 6.99 -7.08
CA HIS A 107 -4.95 7.36 -5.69
C HIS A 107 -4.10 6.46 -4.81
N VAL A 108 -3.46 7.06 -3.80
CA VAL A 108 -2.59 6.34 -2.88
C VAL A 108 -2.98 6.69 -1.45
N ALA A 109 -3.18 5.68 -0.62
CA ALA A 109 -3.53 5.87 0.79
C ALA A 109 -2.41 5.30 1.65
N VAL A 110 -1.90 6.08 2.59
CA VAL A 110 -0.81 5.65 3.48
C VAL A 110 -1.04 6.18 4.89
N GLY A 111 -0.45 5.52 5.87
CA GLY A 111 -0.43 6.04 7.23
C GLY A 111 0.59 7.15 7.36
N GLU A 112 0.40 8.03 8.34
CA GLU A 112 1.29 9.20 8.47
C GLU A 112 2.72 8.81 8.81
N ASP A 113 2.92 7.61 9.39
CA ASP A 113 4.26 7.14 9.75
C ASP A 113 4.92 6.29 8.68
N PHE A 114 4.27 6.11 7.56
CA PHE A 114 4.79 5.22 6.52
C PHE A 114 6.08 5.77 5.92
N ARG A 115 7.07 4.90 5.79
CA ARG A 115 8.35 5.23 5.18
C ARG A 115 8.73 4.14 4.19
N PHE A 116 9.38 4.53 3.11
CA PHE A 116 9.75 3.58 2.07
C PHE A 116 10.97 4.08 1.30
N GLY A 117 11.48 3.23 0.42
CA GLY A 117 12.61 3.60 -0.41
C GLY A 117 13.94 3.48 0.31
N TYR A 118 15.01 3.72 -0.42
CA TYR A 118 16.36 3.59 0.10
C TYR A 118 16.58 4.52 1.29
N GLU A 119 17.07 3.97 2.37
CA GLU A 119 17.32 4.69 3.62
C GLU A 119 16.06 5.34 4.19
N ARG A 120 14.89 4.80 3.84
CA ARG A 120 13.61 5.27 4.31
C ARG A 120 13.36 6.76 4.02
N LYS A 121 13.89 7.21 2.89
CA LYS A 121 13.72 8.62 2.51
C LYS A 121 12.35 8.95 1.95
N GLY A 122 11.58 7.94 1.54
CA GLY A 122 10.23 8.16 1.11
C GLY A 122 9.30 8.35 2.29
N ASN A 123 8.35 9.24 2.15
CA ASN A 123 7.38 9.55 3.20
C ASN A 123 6.09 10.09 2.55
N PRO A 124 5.04 10.33 3.34
CA PRO A 124 3.80 10.84 2.76
C PRO A 124 3.94 12.19 2.06
N GLU A 125 4.85 13.04 2.53
CA GLU A 125 5.05 14.34 1.90
C GLU A 125 5.62 14.19 0.50
N LEU A 126 6.59 13.30 0.34
CA LEU A 126 7.15 13.04 -0.98
C LEU A 126 6.08 12.50 -1.93
N LEU A 127 5.23 11.61 -1.41
CA LEU A 127 4.12 11.09 -2.21
C LEU A 127 3.21 12.20 -2.68
N ARG A 128 2.89 13.15 -1.79
CA ARG A 128 2.05 14.28 -2.17
C ARG A 128 2.70 15.16 -3.23
N GLU A 129 3.98 15.45 -3.05
CA GLU A 129 4.70 16.27 -4.02
C GLU A 129 4.72 15.62 -5.38
N MET A 130 5.05 14.34 -5.41
CA MET A 130 5.14 13.63 -6.68
C MET A 130 3.77 13.37 -7.29
N GLY A 131 2.75 13.22 -6.45
CA GLY A 131 1.39 13.09 -6.93
C GLY A 131 0.93 14.30 -7.70
N LYS A 132 1.32 15.50 -7.24
CA LYS A 132 0.99 16.72 -7.96
C LYS A 132 1.65 16.76 -9.33
N LYS A 133 2.85 16.24 -9.43
CA LYS A 133 3.59 16.24 -10.68
C LYS A 133 3.15 15.12 -11.62
N LEU A 134 2.83 13.96 -11.06
CA LEU A 134 2.58 12.76 -11.85
C LEU A 134 1.10 12.42 -12.02
N GLY A 135 0.24 13.10 -11.27
CA GLY A 135 -1.20 12.98 -11.50
C GLY A 135 -1.93 11.98 -10.62
N PHE A 136 -1.47 11.77 -9.39
CA PHE A 136 -2.24 10.95 -8.47
C PHE A 136 -2.53 11.73 -7.19
N SER A 137 -3.62 11.36 -6.52
CA SER A 137 -3.98 11.96 -5.24
C SER A 137 -3.45 11.11 -4.09
N VAL A 138 -3.24 11.73 -2.93
CA VAL A 138 -2.69 11.04 -1.77
C VAL A 138 -3.56 11.30 -0.55
N ASP A 139 -3.89 10.23 0.15
CA ASP A 139 -4.70 10.27 1.36
C ASP A 139 -3.81 9.80 2.50
N VAL A 140 -3.54 10.67 3.46
CA VAL A 140 -2.69 10.33 4.60
C VAL A 140 -3.56 10.16 5.83
N ILE A 141 -3.53 8.97 6.41
CA ILE A 141 -4.39 8.64 7.53
C ILE A 141 -3.64 8.87 8.83
N PRO A 142 -4.16 9.73 9.70
CA PRO A 142 -3.51 9.98 10.98
C PRO A 142 -3.47 8.73 11.86
N LYS A 143 -2.45 8.66 12.68
CA LYS A 143 -2.23 7.49 13.51
C LYS A 143 -3.38 7.21 14.47
N GLU A 144 -3.99 8.24 15.00
CA GLU A 144 -5.10 8.06 15.92
C GLU A 144 -6.34 7.52 15.24
N MET A 145 -6.45 7.66 13.93
CA MET A 145 -7.54 7.05 13.18
C MET A 145 -7.23 5.61 12.83
N GLU A 146 -5.96 5.30 12.74
CA GLU A 146 -5.55 3.92 12.49
C GLU A 146 -5.70 3.07 13.72
N GLY A 147 -5.25 3.61 14.79
CA GLY A 147 -5.23 2.89 16.01
C GLY A 147 -6.44 3.13 16.80
N LYS A 148 -6.79 3.57 16.90
CA LYS A 148 -7.54 3.69 17.86
C LYS A 148 -7.28 3.82 19.12
N ARG A 149 -7.24 3.76 19.16
CA ARG A 149 -7.20 3.88 20.30
C ARG A 149 -6.11 3.87 20.96
N LYS A 150 -5.36 3.98 20.55
CA LYS A 150 -4.35 3.97 21.17
C LYS A 150 -4.34 4.59 22.33
N ILE A 151 -4.93 4.97 22.19
CA ILE A 151 -4.98 5.57 23.06
C ILE A 151 -5.01 5.07 24.25
N SER A 152 -5.34 4.65 24.29
CA SER A 152 -5.38 4.24 25.27
C SER A 152 -4.57 3.74 25.94
N SER A 153 -4.21 3.80 25.66
CA SER A 153 -3.46 3.42 26.07
C SER A 153 -2.89 3.46 26.71
N THR A 154 -2.98 3.65 26.83
CA THR A 154 -2.50 3.72 27.31
C THR A 154 -2.38 3.66 27.73
#